data_1b4fc493a21fad7bb1255fde11704447
#
_entry.id   1b4fc493a21fad7bb1255fde11704447
#
_cell.length_a   1.000
_cell.length_b   1.000
_cell.length_c   1.000
_cell.angle_alpha   90.00
_cell.angle_beta   90.00
_cell.angle_gamma   90.00
#
_symmetry.space_group_name_H-M   'P 1'
#
loop_
_entity.id
_entity.type
_entity.pdbx_description
1 polymer ?
#
loop_
_entity_poly.entity_id
_entity_poly.type
_entity_poly.pdbx_seq_one_letter_code
_entity_poly.pdbx_strand_id
1 'polypeptide(L)'
;MNTAGDLFWNNVTEILKDNNKSLKSVALYMRDGVNDKKTLALYDKLYRYKREAINPPNVLIDGVLNYLKKFDKNLMISDLYSDWSEYDAEN
;
A
#
# COMPACT_ATOMS: atom_id res chain seq x y z
N MET A 1 1.89 -10.69 17.08
CA MET A 1 0.82 -11.10 16.15
C MET A 1 0.48 -9.95 15.23
N ASN A 2 0.46 -10.17 13.92
CA ASN A 2 0.19 -9.11 12.96
C ASN A 2 -1.31 -8.90 12.78
N THR A 3 -1.76 -7.65 12.87
CA THR A 3 -3.12 -7.27 12.54
C THR A 3 -3.28 -7.18 11.01
N ALA A 4 -4.50 -7.07 10.52
CA ALA A 4 -4.75 -6.84 9.09
C ALA A 4 -4.06 -5.57 8.61
N GLY A 5 -4.08 -4.51 9.42
CA GLY A 5 -3.38 -3.27 9.08
C GLY A 5 -1.88 -3.45 8.97
N ASP A 6 -1.28 -4.21 9.89
CA ASP A 6 0.16 -4.51 9.84
C ASP A 6 0.51 -5.25 8.55
N LEU A 7 -0.24 -6.30 8.22
CA LEU A 7 0.01 -7.09 7.01
C LEU A 7 -0.13 -6.24 5.76
N PHE A 8 -1.21 -5.47 5.66
CA PHE A 8 -1.45 -4.61 4.50
C PHE A 8 -0.29 -3.63 4.28
N TRP A 9 0.05 -2.86 5.30
CA TRP A 9 1.06 -1.81 5.15
C TRP A 9 2.48 -2.36 4.99
N ASN A 10 2.79 -3.50 5.63
CA ASN A 10 4.09 -4.14 5.45
C ASN A 10 4.24 -4.63 4.01
N ASN A 11 3.21 -5.27 3.46
CA ASN A 11 3.26 -5.77 2.08
C ASN A 11 3.30 -4.63 1.07
N VAL A 12 2.49 -3.59 1.27
CA VAL A 12 2.50 -2.41 0.40
C VAL A 12 3.88 -1.75 0.41
N THR A 13 4.45 -1.58 1.60
CA THR A 13 5.76 -0.94 1.76
C THR A 13 6.85 -1.73 1.04
N GLU A 14 6.84 -3.06 1.16
CA GLU A 14 7.82 -3.91 0.48
C GLU A 14 7.73 -3.80 -1.04
N ILE A 15 6.50 -3.83 -1.58
CA ILE A 15 6.31 -3.72 -3.03
C ILE A 15 6.78 -2.34 -3.53
N LEU A 16 6.44 -1.28 -2.80
CA LEU A 16 6.88 0.07 -3.16
C LEU A 16 8.40 0.16 -3.14
N LYS A 17 9.03 -0.35 -2.09
CA LYS A 17 10.48 -0.34 -1.94
C LYS A 17 11.17 -1.10 -3.07
N ASP A 18 10.65 -2.27 -3.42
CA ASP A 18 11.21 -3.10 -4.49
C ASP A 18 11.17 -2.40 -5.85
N ASN A 19 10.27 -1.44 -6.01
CA ASN A 19 10.08 -0.71 -7.26
C ASN A 19 10.57 0.75 -7.17
N ASN A 20 11.28 1.10 -6.10
CA ASN A 20 11.79 2.45 -5.86
C ASN A 20 10.70 3.51 -5.85
N LYS A 21 9.56 3.18 -5.24
CA LYS A 21 8.40 4.07 -5.15
C LYS A 21 8.09 4.38 -3.67
N SER A 22 7.28 5.41 -3.46
CA SER A 22 6.91 5.87 -2.12
C SER A 22 5.40 6.00 -1.99
N LEU A 23 4.92 6.24 -0.77
CA LEU A 23 3.50 6.52 -0.54
C LEU A 23 3.06 7.79 -1.28
N LYS A 24 3.95 8.75 -1.46
CA LYS A 24 3.63 9.96 -2.23
C LYS A 24 3.33 9.60 -3.68
N SER A 25 4.05 8.62 -4.24
CA SER A 25 3.77 8.13 -5.60
C SER A 25 2.35 7.57 -5.70
N VAL A 26 1.91 6.85 -4.65
CA VAL A 26 0.54 6.32 -4.59
C VAL A 26 -0.47 7.45 -4.58
N ALA A 27 -0.25 8.46 -3.72
CA ALA A 27 -1.16 9.60 -3.62
C ALA A 27 -1.26 10.36 -4.94
N LEU A 28 -0.13 10.57 -5.61
CA LEU A 28 -0.12 11.23 -6.93
C LEU A 28 -0.91 10.43 -7.96
N TYR A 29 -0.72 9.11 -7.98
CA TYR A 29 -1.45 8.25 -8.91
C TYR A 29 -2.96 8.33 -8.66
N MET A 30 -3.38 8.28 -7.40
CA MET A 30 -4.80 8.35 -7.04
C MET A 30 -5.42 9.71 -7.39
N ARG A 31 -4.59 10.73 -7.55
CA ARG A 31 -4.99 12.08 -7.92
C ARG A 31 -4.63 12.41 -9.38
N ASP A 32 -4.47 11.38 -10.21
CA ASP A 32 -4.18 11.51 -11.65
C ASP A 32 -2.95 12.38 -11.95
N GLY A 33 -1.96 12.34 -11.05
CA GLY A 33 -0.72 13.09 -11.21
C GLY A 33 -0.78 14.55 -10.76
N VAL A 34 -1.93 14.99 -10.26
CA VAL A 34 -2.08 16.39 -9.80
C VAL A 34 -1.41 16.56 -8.44
N ASN A 35 -0.39 17.43 -8.39
CA ASN A 35 0.36 17.67 -7.16
C ASN A 35 -0.14 18.98 -6.51
N ASP A 36 -1.21 18.87 -5.71
CA ASP A 36 -1.84 19.99 -5.04
C ASP A 36 -2.05 19.70 -3.55
N LYS A 37 -2.77 20.60 -2.86
CA LYS A 37 -3.03 20.45 -1.42
C LYS A 37 -3.83 19.19 -1.10
N LYS A 38 -4.73 18.79 -1.99
CA LYS A 38 -5.53 17.56 -1.79
C LYS A 38 -4.67 16.33 -1.88
N THR A 39 -3.68 16.34 -2.78
CA THR A 39 -2.72 15.24 -2.89
C THR A 39 -1.85 15.14 -1.64
N LEU A 40 -1.41 16.27 -1.10
CA LEU A 40 -0.66 16.28 0.16
C LEU A 40 -1.51 15.77 1.32
N ALA A 41 -2.79 16.16 1.37
CA ALA A 41 -3.70 15.66 2.40
C ALA A 41 -3.89 14.16 2.28
N LEU A 42 -4.02 13.63 1.06
CA LEU A 42 -4.13 12.20 0.82
C LEU A 42 -2.87 11.47 1.24
N TYR A 43 -1.71 12.01 0.91
CA TYR A 43 -0.43 11.43 1.32
C TYR A 43 -0.31 11.38 2.85
N ASP A 44 -0.66 12.47 3.54
CA ASP A 44 -0.63 12.52 5.01
C ASP A 44 -1.56 11.47 5.62
N LYS A 45 -2.72 11.27 5.01
CA LYS A 45 -3.70 10.28 5.45
C LYS A 45 -3.16 8.85 5.29
N LEU A 46 -2.58 8.54 4.13
CA LEU A 46 -1.98 7.23 3.87
C LEU A 46 -0.82 6.98 4.84
N TYR A 47 0.01 7.98 5.06
CA TYR A 47 1.16 7.87 5.97
C TYR A 47 0.69 7.61 7.41
N ARG A 48 -0.37 8.29 7.84
CA ARG A 48 -0.93 8.09 9.17
C ARG A 48 -1.47 6.68 9.34
N TYR A 49 -2.23 6.19 8.36
CA TYR A 49 -2.75 4.82 8.41
C TYR A 49 -1.63 3.81 8.50
N LYS A 50 -0.57 4.00 7.70
CA LYS A 50 0.59 3.13 7.73
C LYS A 50 1.27 3.16 9.11
N ARG A 51 1.54 4.36 9.63
CA ARG A 51 2.23 4.51 10.91
C ARG A 51 1.46 3.89 12.06
N GLU A 52 0.14 4.02 12.06
CA GLU A 52 -0.72 3.49 13.11
C GLU A 52 -1.22 2.08 12.81
N ALA A 53 -0.77 1.48 11.72
CA ALA A 53 -1.15 0.14 11.29
C ALA A 53 -2.67 -0.04 11.20
N ILE A 54 -3.36 0.98 10.71
CA ILE A 54 -4.81 0.96 10.55
C ILE A 54 -5.15 0.32 9.21
N ASN A 55 -6.05 -0.67 9.22
CA ASN A 55 -6.57 -1.25 8.00
C ASN A 55 -7.40 -0.19 7.27
N PRO A 56 -7.03 0.24 6.06
CA PRO A 56 -7.70 1.36 5.41
C PRO A 56 -9.08 0.99 4.87
N PRO A 57 -9.95 1.98 4.62
CA PRO A 57 -11.23 1.71 3.99
C PRO A 57 -11.06 1.23 2.55
N ASN A 58 -12.08 0.55 2.03
CA ASN A 58 -12.02 -0.09 0.70
C ASN A 58 -11.60 0.85 -0.42
N VAL A 59 -12.04 2.10 -0.39
CA VAL A 59 -11.66 3.09 -1.41
C VAL A 59 -10.14 3.27 -1.48
N LEU A 60 -9.49 3.33 -0.33
CA LEU A 60 -8.03 3.48 -0.28
C LEU A 60 -7.32 2.17 -0.64
N ILE A 61 -7.87 1.03 -0.21
CA ILE A 61 -7.34 -0.28 -0.60
C ILE A 61 -7.33 -0.41 -2.12
N ASP A 62 -8.46 -0.09 -2.75
CA ASP A 62 -8.59 -0.17 -4.21
C ASP A 62 -7.61 0.75 -4.92
N GLY A 63 -7.44 1.98 -4.43
CA GLY A 63 -6.50 2.92 -5.02
C GLY A 63 -5.05 2.44 -4.92
N VAL A 64 -4.67 1.94 -3.75
CA VAL A 64 -3.33 1.39 -3.53
C VAL A 64 -3.10 0.17 -4.42
N LEU A 65 -4.06 -0.75 -4.44
CA LEU A 65 -3.95 -1.97 -5.25
C LEU A 65 -3.81 -1.63 -6.73
N ASN A 66 -4.63 -0.71 -7.24
CA ASN A 66 -4.57 -0.30 -8.64
C ASN A 66 -3.20 0.27 -9.00
N TYR A 67 -2.60 1.04 -8.11
CA TYR A 67 -1.27 1.56 -8.33
C TYR A 67 -0.24 0.43 -8.39
N LEU A 68 -0.28 -0.50 -7.43
CA LEU A 68 0.68 -1.59 -7.34
C LEU A 68 0.57 -2.56 -8.53
N LYS A 69 -0.61 -2.69 -9.11
CA LYS A 69 -0.83 -3.53 -10.30
C LYS A 69 -0.03 -3.04 -11.51
N LYS A 70 0.47 -1.82 -11.49
CA LYS A 70 1.35 -1.32 -12.55
C LYS A 70 2.68 -2.08 -12.58
N PHE A 71 3.08 -2.65 -11.44
CA PHE A 71 4.32 -3.40 -11.30
C PHE A 71 4.10 -4.91 -11.34
N ASP A 72 2.93 -5.36 -10.93
CA ASP A 72 2.51 -6.77 -10.96
C ASP A 72 1.02 -6.81 -11.26
N LYS A 73 0.68 -7.01 -12.53
CA LYS A 73 -0.72 -7.02 -12.99
C LYS A 73 -1.54 -8.19 -12.46
N ASN A 74 -0.88 -9.23 -11.93
CA ASN A 74 -1.55 -10.37 -11.33
C ASN A 74 -1.77 -10.21 -9.82
N LEU A 75 -1.34 -9.08 -9.26
CA LEU A 75 -1.49 -8.82 -7.83
C LEU A 75 -2.96 -8.76 -7.45
N MET A 76 -3.30 -9.47 -6.37
CA MET A 76 -4.67 -9.54 -5.85
C MET A 76 -4.71 -8.91 -4.46
N ILE A 77 -5.91 -8.49 -4.05
CA ILE A 77 -6.10 -7.90 -2.71
C ILE A 77 -5.64 -8.87 -1.62
N SER A 78 -5.87 -10.17 -1.79
CA SER A 78 -5.43 -11.18 -0.83
C SER A 78 -3.92 -11.20 -0.64
N ASP A 79 -3.15 -10.85 -1.68
CA ASP A 79 -1.68 -10.81 -1.59
C ASP A 79 -1.22 -9.73 -0.61
N LEU A 80 -1.99 -8.66 -0.46
CA LEU A 80 -1.65 -7.56 0.44
C LEU A 80 -1.90 -7.91 1.90
N TYR A 81 -2.63 -8.99 2.16
CA TYR A 81 -2.94 -9.45 3.51
C TYR A 81 -2.26 -10.78 3.84
N SER A 82 -1.39 -11.27 2.96
CA SER A 82 -0.67 -12.52 3.17
C SER A 82 0.55 -12.29 4.08
N ASP A 83 0.80 -13.25 4.94
CA ASP A 83 2.00 -13.22 5.77
C ASP A 83 3.11 -14.02 5.08
N TRP A 84 3.90 -13.30 4.28
CA TRP A 84 4.98 -13.90 3.49
C TRP A 84 6.11 -14.46 4.36
N SER A 85 6.22 -14.03 5.61
CA SER A 85 7.26 -14.53 6.50
C SER A 85 7.08 -16.02 6.82
N GLU A 86 5.85 -16.53 6.79
CA GLU A 86 5.59 -17.95 7.00
C GLU A 86 6.15 -18.80 5.87
N TYR A 87 6.13 -18.31 4.65
CA TYR A 87 6.71 -19.01 3.49
C TYR A 87 8.22 -19.07 3.58
N ASP A 88 8.84 -17.99 3.99
CA ASP A 88 10.30 -17.93 4.12
C ASP A 88 10.80 -18.87 5.22
N ALA A 89 10.03 -19.04 6.27
CA ALA A 89 10.38 -19.92 7.40
C ALA A 89 10.36 -21.40 7.02
N GLU A 90 9.61 -21.77 5.99
CA GLU A 90 9.48 -23.16 5.53
C GLU A 90 10.55 -23.55 4.52
N ASN A 91 11.23 -22.59 3.97
CA ASN A 91 12.29 -22.83 3.01
C ASN A 91 13.66 -22.78 3.68
#